data_7fda436bc0de5b83189019aae750309a
#
_entry.id   7fda436bc0de5b83189019aae750309a
#
_cell.length_a   1.000
_cell.length_b   1.000
_cell.length_c   1.000
_cell.angle_alpha   90.00
_cell.angle_beta   90.00
_cell.angle_gamma   90.00
#
_symmetry.space_group_name_H-M   'P 1'
#
loop_
_entity.id
_entity.type
_entity.pdbx_description
1 polymer ?
#
loop_
_entity_poly.entity_id
_entity_poly.type
_entity_poly.pdbx_seq_one_letter_code
_entity_poly.pdbx_strand_id
1 'polypeptide(L)'
;MDLSLTYRALQSGELDIIAGNSTDGLISALDLFQLEDDRRYFPPYQAVFIARSDKMSVLSGAFGRLSNAISTEEMRRLNYEVDGNKRTPREVAGEWVKSR
;
A
#
# COMPACT_ATOMS: atom_id res chain seq x y z
N MET A 1 -9.80 -6.47 15.52
CA MET A 1 -9.31 -5.14 15.95
C MET A 1 -9.13 -4.28 14.70
N ASP A 2 -9.51 -3.04 14.76
CA ASP A 2 -9.26 -2.08 13.69
C ASP A 2 -7.76 -1.95 13.42
N LEU A 3 -7.35 -1.81 12.14
CA LEU A 3 -5.95 -1.76 11.74
C LEU A 3 -5.20 -0.62 12.42
N SER A 4 -5.81 0.56 12.53
CA SER A 4 -5.20 1.71 13.19
C SER A 4 -4.97 1.48 14.69
N LEU A 5 -5.85 0.77 15.35
CA LEU A 5 -5.69 0.38 16.76
C LEU A 5 -4.55 -0.62 16.95
N THR A 6 -4.38 -1.54 16.00
CA THR A 6 -3.28 -2.52 16.02
C THR A 6 -1.92 -1.81 15.95
N TYR A 7 -1.76 -0.85 15.05
CA TYR A 7 -0.54 -0.05 14.95
C TYR A 7 -0.28 0.79 16.21
N ARG A 8 -1.32 1.34 16.81
CA ARG A 8 -1.18 2.08 18.09
C ARG A 8 -0.73 1.17 19.23
N ALA A 9 -1.30 -0.03 19.33
CA ALA A 9 -0.92 -1.00 20.36
C ALA A 9 0.55 -1.44 20.21
N LEU A 10 1.03 -1.60 18.95
CA LEU A 10 2.44 -1.86 18.68
C LEU A 10 3.32 -0.68 19.10
N GLN A 11 2.91 0.55 18.77
CA GLN A 11 3.64 1.76 19.12
C GLN A 11 3.73 1.99 20.64
N SER A 12 2.66 1.68 21.36
CA SER A 12 2.62 1.82 22.84
C SER A 12 3.33 0.70 23.59
N GLY A 13 3.75 -0.36 22.89
CA GLY A 13 4.39 -1.53 23.51
C GLY A 13 3.41 -2.52 24.13
N GLU A 14 2.11 -2.38 23.88
CA GLU A 14 1.12 -3.36 24.30
C GLU A 14 1.21 -4.66 23.48
N LEU A 15 1.67 -4.56 22.24
CA LEU A 15 1.94 -5.69 21.36
C LEU A 15 3.38 -5.61 20.85
N ASP A 16 3.99 -6.76 20.67
CA ASP A 16 5.36 -6.88 20.13
C ASP A 16 5.37 -7.10 18.61
N ILE A 17 4.32 -7.73 18.09
CA ILE A 17 4.19 -8.11 16.67
C ILE A 17 2.74 -7.92 16.25
N ILE A 18 2.52 -7.43 15.04
CA ILE A 18 1.21 -7.33 14.40
C ILE A 18 1.25 -7.87 12.98
N ALA A 19 0.09 -8.21 12.43
CA ALA A 19 -0.09 -8.45 11.01
C ALA A 19 -0.42 -7.13 10.31
N GLY A 20 0.12 -6.91 9.13
CA GLY A 20 -0.12 -5.72 8.30
C GLY A 20 0.13 -6.02 6.83
N ASN A 21 0.00 -5.01 5.99
CA ASN A 21 0.35 -5.09 4.58
C ASN A 21 1.72 -4.46 4.35
N SER A 22 2.53 -5.03 3.46
CA SER A 22 3.88 -4.53 3.15
C SER A 22 3.88 -3.10 2.57
N THR A 23 2.74 -2.62 2.10
CA THR A 23 2.56 -1.27 1.55
C THR A 23 1.97 -0.28 2.55
N ASP A 24 1.71 -0.68 3.79
CA ASP A 24 1.15 0.22 4.80
C ASP A 24 2.09 1.40 5.07
N GLY A 25 1.58 2.62 4.93
CA GLY A 25 2.36 3.84 5.16
C GLY A 25 2.80 4.01 6.62
N LEU A 26 2.06 3.42 7.56
CA LEU A 26 2.38 3.45 8.99
C LEU A 26 3.67 2.68 9.32
N ILE A 27 4.11 1.73 8.49
CA ILE A 27 5.40 1.07 8.67
C ILE A 27 6.53 2.12 8.66
N SER A 28 6.51 3.03 7.68
CA SER A 28 7.48 4.11 7.60
C SER A 28 7.20 5.23 8.62
N ALA A 29 5.94 5.60 8.82
CA ALA A 29 5.56 6.68 9.73
C ALA A 29 5.95 6.40 11.18
N LEU A 30 5.93 5.15 11.61
CA LEU A 30 6.24 4.72 12.97
C LEU A 30 7.62 4.06 13.09
N ASP A 31 8.43 4.09 12.02
CA ASP A 31 9.75 3.48 11.95
C ASP A 31 9.74 2.00 12.38
N LEU A 32 8.82 1.23 11.81
CA LEU A 32 8.64 -0.17 12.14
C LEU A 32 9.48 -1.07 11.23
N PHE A 33 9.82 -2.24 11.74
CA PHE A 33 10.56 -3.25 11.00
C PHE A 33 9.61 -4.32 10.44
N GLN A 34 9.68 -4.57 9.15
CA GLN A 34 8.95 -5.63 8.49
C GLN A 34 9.74 -6.93 8.51
N LEU A 35 9.19 -7.98 9.12
CA LEU A 35 9.79 -9.30 9.10
C LEU A 35 9.66 -9.94 7.72
N GLU A 36 10.67 -10.67 7.32
CA GLU A 36 10.67 -11.43 6.08
C GLU A 36 9.89 -12.76 6.25
N ASP A 37 9.04 -13.08 5.29
CA ASP A 37 8.39 -14.40 5.20
C ASP A 37 9.32 -15.39 4.45
N ASP A 38 10.36 -15.84 5.11
CA ASP A 38 11.38 -16.74 4.55
C ASP A 38 10.84 -18.13 4.19
N ARG A 39 9.74 -18.54 4.79
CA ARG A 39 9.08 -19.81 4.53
C ARG A 39 7.93 -19.72 3.54
N ARG A 40 7.66 -18.53 3.00
CA ARG A 40 6.55 -18.29 2.06
C ARG A 40 5.21 -18.80 2.57
N TYR A 41 4.93 -18.53 3.83
CA TYR A 41 3.67 -18.91 4.47
C TYR A 41 2.48 -18.16 3.87
N PHE A 42 2.65 -16.86 3.60
CA PHE A 42 1.60 -16.05 2.99
C PHE A 42 1.62 -16.19 1.47
N PRO A 43 0.46 -16.41 0.84
CA PRO A 43 0.37 -16.38 -0.62
C PRO A 43 0.67 -14.97 -1.15
N PRO A 44 1.10 -14.85 -2.42
CA PRO A 44 1.23 -13.53 -3.05
C PRO A 44 -0.10 -12.77 -2.98
N TYR A 45 -0.04 -11.54 -2.49
CA TYR A 45 -1.22 -10.69 -2.31
C TYR A 45 -0.96 -9.35 -2.98
N GLN A 46 -1.39 -9.22 -4.23
CA GLN A 46 -1.15 -8.05 -5.05
C GLN A 46 -2.43 -7.23 -5.24
N ALA A 47 -2.27 -5.92 -5.34
CA ALA A 47 -3.35 -5.04 -5.76
C ALA A 47 -3.76 -5.35 -7.20
N VAL A 48 -5.05 -5.42 -7.46
CA VAL A 48 -5.58 -5.70 -8.80
C VAL A 48 -6.68 -4.70 -9.16
N PHE A 49 -6.82 -4.44 -10.45
CA PHE A 49 -7.98 -3.70 -10.97
C PHE A 49 -9.10 -4.68 -11.31
N ILE A 50 -10.30 -4.37 -10.88
CA ILE A 50 -11.49 -5.15 -11.21
C ILE A 50 -12.43 -4.24 -11.99
N ALA A 51 -12.80 -4.67 -13.20
CA ALA A 51 -13.70 -3.95 -14.07
C ALA A 51 -14.75 -4.88 -14.66
N ARG A 52 -15.88 -4.31 -15.07
CA ARG A 52 -16.91 -5.06 -15.81
C ARG A 52 -16.34 -5.47 -17.17
N SER A 53 -16.62 -6.73 -17.55
CA SER A 53 -16.11 -7.30 -18.80
C SER A 53 -16.47 -6.47 -20.04
N ASP A 54 -17.66 -5.86 -20.06
CA ASP A 54 -18.13 -5.00 -21.16
C ASP A 54 -17.37 -3.68 -21.29
N LYS A 55 -16.55 -3.31 -20.29
CA LYS A 55 -15.74 -2.09 -20.28
C LYS A 55 -14.26 -2.35 -20.62
N MET A 56 -13.84 -3.59 -20.73
CA MET A 56 -12.44 -3.93 -20.93
C MET A 56 -11.87 -3.38 -22.25
N SER A 57 -12.66 -3.32 -23.32
CA SER A 57 -12.20 -2.76 -24.59
C SER A 57 -11.80 -1.27 -24.48
N VAL A 58 -12.44 -0.51 -23.58
CA VAL A 58 -12.15 0.91 -23.34
C VAL A 58 -11.02 1.09 -22.33
N LEU A 59 -10.98 0.23 -21.29
CA LEU A 59 -10.10 0.41 -20.13
C LEU A 59 -8.75 -0.29 -20.26
N SER A 60 -8.63 -1.29 -21.15
CA SER A 60 -7.42 -2.12 -21.25
C SER A 60 -6.15 -1.31 -21.50
N GLY A 61 -6.21 -0.28 -22.33
CA GLY A 61 -5.06 0.58 -22.63
C GLY A 61 -4.56 1.36 -21.40
N ALA A 62 -5.49 1.88 -20.58
CA ALA A 62 -5.15 2.59 -19.36
C ALA A 62 -4.60 1.63 -18.30
N PHE A 63 -5.25 0.50 -18.09
CA PHE A 63 -4.81 -0.51 -17.11
C PHE A 63 -3.47 -1.14 -17.51
N GLY A 64 -3.22 -1.35 -18.81
CA GLY A 64 -1.93 -1.84 -19.29
C GLY A 64 -0.76 -0.91 -18.92
N ARG A 65 -0.99 0.41 -18.95
CA ARG A 65 0.02 1.39 -18.52
C ARG A 65 0.24 1.43 -17.01
N LEU A 66 -0.75 1.05 -16.23
CA LEU A 66 -0.67 1.00 -14.78
C LEU A 66 -0.15 -0.35 -14.24
N SER A 67 -0.21 -1.38 -15.08
CA SER A 67 0.26 -2.72 -14.70
C SER A 67 1.76 -2.69 -14.42
N ASN A 68 2.16 -3.18 -13.25
CA ASN A 68 3.54 -3.18 -12.75
C ASN A 68 4.20 -1.78 -12.73
N ALA A 69 3.42 -0.72 -12.71
CA ALA A 69 3.94 0.66 -12.74
C ALA A 69 4.41 1.15 -11.37
N ILE A 70 3.98 0.50 -10.29
CA ILE A 70 4.29 0.89 -8.91
C ILE A 70 4.89 -0.31 -8.18
N SER A 71 6.12 -0.16 -7.69
CA SER A 71 6.74 -1.17 -6.82
C SER A 71 6.13 -1.14 -5.41
N THR A 72 6.42 -2.18 -4.61
CA THR A 72 6.00 -2.23 -3.20
C THR A 72 6.56 -1.04 -2.41
N GLU A 73 7.83 -0.71 -2.60
CA GLU A 73 8.50 0.42 -1.94
C GLU A 73 7.86 1.75 -2.35
N GLU A 74 7.59 1.92 -3.63
CA GLU A 74 6.96 3.14 -4.13
C GLU A 74 5.53 3.29 -3.59
N MET A 75 4.75 2.21 -3.55
CA MET A 75 3.41 2.25 -2.97
C MET A 75 3.46 2.57 -1.47
N ARG A 76 4.40 1.99 -0.73
CA ARG A 76 4.61 2.33 0.69
C ARG A 76 4.95 3.80 0.87
N ARG A 77 5.81 4.35 0.02
CA ARG A 77 6.16 5.76 0.03
C ARG A 77 4.94 6.66 -0.23
N LEU A 78 4.13 6.33 -1.23
CA LEU A 78 2.90 7.07 -1.53
C LEU A 78 1.90 7.00 -0.37
N ASN A 79 1.73 5.84 0.22
CA ASN A 79 0.87 5.66 1.39
C ASN A 79 1.40 6.42 2.61
N TYR A 80 2.72 6.51 2.78
CA TYR A 80 3.32 7.33 3.84
C TYR A 80 2.97 8.82 3.70
N GLU A 81 2.93 9.35 2.47
CA GLU A 81 2.51 10.73 2.24
C GLU A 81 1.08 10.99 2.73
N VAL A 82 0.21 9.98 2.65
CA VAL A 82 -1.16 10.08 3.14
C VAL A 82 -1.23 9.84 4.66
N ASP A 83 -0.67 8.72 5.13
CA ASP A 83 -0.82 8.27 6.52
C ASP A 83 0.06 9.06 7.49
N GLY A 84 1.30 9.34 7.09
CA GLY A 84 2.29 10.06 7.90
C GLY A 84 2.20 11.58 7.72
N ASN A 85 2.25 12.07 6.49
CA ASN A 85 2.30 13.49 6.16
C ASN A 85 0.91 14.12 6.00
N LYS A 86 -0.16 13.35 6.18
CA LYS A 86 -1.56 13.82 6.18
C LYS A 86 -2.01 14.50 4.89
N ARG A 87 -1.39 14.16 3.78
CA ARG A 87 -1.79 14.61 2.46
C ARG A 87 -3.01 13.84 1.97
N THR A 88 -3.75 14.40 1.03
CA THR A 88 -4.89 13.68 0.45
C THR A 88 -4.42 12.65 -0.59
N PRO A 89 -5.08 11.47 -0.71
CA PRO A 89 -4.75 10.51 -1.76
C PRO A 89 -4.78 11.11 -3.17
N ARG A 90 -5.69 12.06 -3.41
CA ARG A 90 -5.84 12.74 -4.71
C ARG A 90 -4.61 13.57 -5.06
N GLU A 91 -4.06 14.31 -4.12
CA GLU A 91 -2.84 15.10 -4.32
C GLU A 91 -1.66 14.19 -4.63
N VAL A 92 -1.44 13.18 -3.78
CA VAL A 92 -0.33 12.23 -3.92
C VAL A 92 -0.39 11.48 -5.25
N ALA A 93 -1.56 10.94 -5.59
CA ALA A 93 -1.76 10.25 -6.86
C ALA A 93 -1.61 11.20 -8.07
N GLY A 94 -2.12 12.42 -7.96
CA GLY A 94 -1.99 13.42 -9.02
C GLY A 94 -0.53 13.80 -9.31
N GLU A 95 0.29 13.97 -8.31
CA GLU A 95 1.73 14.21 -8.46
C GLU A 95 2.44 13.00 -9.08
N TRP A 96 2.12 11.81 -8.61
CA TRP A 96 2.70 10.59 -9.16
C TRP A 96 2.40 10.43 -10.65
N VAL A 97 1.16 10.68 -11.08
CA VAL A 97 0.78 10.64 -12.50
C VAL A 97 1.55 11.67 -13.33
N LYS A 98 1.73 12.89 -12.81
CA LYS A 98 2.47 13.96 -13.51
C LYS A 98 3.96 13.68 -13.63
N SER A 99 4.53 12.90 -12.73
CA SER A 99 5.95 12.54 -12.75
C SER A 99 6.30 11.44 -13.75
N ARG A 100 5.31 10.89 -14.41
CA ARG A 100 5.44 9.78 -15.34
C ARG A 100 5.62 10.19 -16.79
#